data_d862908e19f869bf2899e89595cb7fd9
#
_entry.id   d862908e19f869bf2899e89595cb7fd9
#
_cell.length_a   1.000
_cell.length_b   1.000
_cell.length_c   1.000
_cell.angle_alpha   90.00
_cell.angle_beta   90.00
_cell.angle_gamma   90.00
#
_symmetry.space_group_name_H-M   'P 1'
#
loop_
_entity.id
_entity.type
_entity.pdbx_description
1 polymer ?
#
loop_
_entity_poly.entity_id
_entity_poly.type
_entity_poly.pdbx_seq_one_letter_code
_entity_poly.pdbx_strand_id
1 'polypeptide(L)'
;MLINNPENFDNHILDEINSILDEETPGNKLSEMTYLERKFLNGIIRLTKPKKILEVGVAAGGSSSIILNAIKYMDNSILYSIDYNEKFYRDKSKDSGFIIKERFPHLLKNHKLYTGGVSAKFMDEIGDDIDLCLLDTMHSNPGEFLDFLMILPYMKKNAIIIIHDIFVASTNLILFSAIRGEKILFKDKNQIFKNYGIGAIILDDNIMDFVFDYFFLLKLNWNYMISDEDIEYIIKLFQKHYDKDTVEFFIKIVNENKKEFYLNKILSDNIKKINKIAWWIPFRKTRDNFRERKINELKNKLEEKIKYTKI
;
A
#
# COMPACT_ATOMS: atom_id res chain seq x y z
N MET A 1 21.80 10.54 10.34
CA MET A 1 21.93 11.85 9.63
C MET A 1 20.60 12.55 9.76
N LEU A 2 20.52 13.64 10.51
CA LEU A 2 19.24 14.34 10.67
C LEU A 2 18.85 15.02 9.36
N ILE A 3 17.76 14.58 8.75
CA ILE A 3 17.15 15.24 7.59
C ILE A 3 16.13 16.23 8.15
N ASN A 4 16.49 17.51 8.21
CA ASN A 4 15.62 18.57 8.71
C ASN A 4 14.94 19.31 7.57
N ASN A 5 13.61 19.46 7.65
CA ASN A 5 12.79 20.25 6.73
C ASN A 5 13.12 19.99 5.24
N PRO A 6 13.02 18.74 4.77
CA PRO A 6 13.40 18.38 3.40
C PRO A 6 12.58 19.16 2.36
N GLU A 7 11.37 19.58 2.69
CA GLU A 7 10.50 20.39 1.82
C GLU A 7 11.08 21.79 1.51
N ASN A 8 12.05 22.24 2.28
CA ASN A 8 12.75 23.54 2.06
C ASN A 8 14.04 23.39 1.25
N PHE A 9 14.45 22.16 0.91
CA PHE A 9 15.60 21.92 0.05
C PHE A 9 15.33 22.47 -1.36
N ASP A 10 16.39 22.82 -2.09
CA ASP A 10 16.31 23.37 -3.45
C ASP A 10 15.29 22.62 -4.35
N ASN A 11 14.22 23.32 -4.72
CA ASN A 11 13.11 22.78 -5.51
C ASN A 11 13.09 23.24 -6.96
N HIS A 12 14.12 23.95 -7.42
CA HIS A 12 14.18 24.47 -8.79
C HIS A 12 13.96 23.36 -9.83
N ILE A 13 14.56 22.18 -9.62
CA ILE A 13 14.35 21.02 -10.49
C ILE A 13 12.89 20.55 -10.49
N LEU A 14 12.22 20.61 -9.35
CA LEU A 14 10.82 20.22 -9.24
C LEU A 14 9.89 21.16 -10.02
N ASP A 15 10.21 22.44 -10.09
CA ASP A 15 9.41 23.43 -10.80
C ASP A 15 9.32 23.14 -12.30
N GLU A 16 10.30 22.45 -12.87
CA GLU A 16 10.30 22.03 -14.27
C GLU A 16 9.13 21.10 -14.63
N ILE A 17 8.65 20.30 -13.68
CA ILE A 17 7.60 19.30 -13.92
C ILE A 17 6.27 19.66 -13.26
N ASN A 18 6.24 20.58 -12.29
CA ASN A 18 5.02 20.90 -11.54
C ASN A 18 3.86 21.35 -12.42
N SER A 19 4.11 22.18 -13.42
CA SER A 19 3.07 22.64 -14.34
C SER A 19 2.39 21.50 -15.07
N ILE A 20 3.12 20.45 -15.41
CA ILE A 20 2.59 19.25 -16.07
C ILE A 20 1.81 18.38 -15.06
N LEU A 21 2.34 18.21 -13.84
CA LEU A 21 1.69 17.41 -12.81
C LEU A 21 0.40 18.07 -12.29
N ASP A 22 0.31 19.38 -12.39
CA ASP A 22 -0.87 20.16 -12.00
C ASP A 22 -1.92 20.29 -13.13
N GLU A 23 -1.62 19.79 -14.33
CA GLU A 23 -2.63 19.69 -15.40
C GLU A 23 -3.77 18.77 -14.94
N GLU A 24 -4.94 19.37 -14.74
CA GLU A 24 -6.17 18.63 -14.47
C GLU A 24 -6.96 18.47 -15.78
N THR A 25 -7.05 17.23 -16.27
CA THR A 25 -8.12 16.88 -17.18
C THR A 25 -9.34 16.40 -16.37
N PRO A 26 -10.59 16.66 -16.77
CA PRO A 26 -11.76 16.17 -16.03
C PRO A 26 -11.66 14.68 -15.72
N GLY A 27 -11.53 14.33 -14.44
CA GLY A 27 -11.38 12.95 -13.95
C GLY A 27 -9.96 12.37 -13.92
N ASN A 28 -8.93 13.09 -14.37
CA ASN A 28 -7.56 12.57 -14.44
C ASN A 28 -6.55 13.54 -13.80
N LYS A 29 -6.36 13.42 -12.49
CA LYS A 29 -5.18 13.99 -11.84
C LYS A 29 -3.95 13.17 -12.22
N LEU A 30 -2.89 13.84 -12.61
CA LEU A 30 -1.61 13.20 -12.92
C LEU A 30 -0.77 12.92 -11.67
N SER A 31 -1.04 13.62 -10.57
CA SER A 31 -0.42 13.38 -9.26
C SER A 31 -1.42 13.65 -8.15
N GLU A 32 -1.52 12.74 -7.17
CA GLU A 32 -2.33 12.94 -5.96
C GLU A 32 -1.58 13.72 -4.89
N MET A 33 -0.24 13.78 -4.95
CA MET A 33 0.57 14.55 -4.00
C MET A 33 0.33 16.04 -4.15
N THR A 34 0.18 16.72 -3.02
CA THR A 34 0.19 18.19 -2.99
C THR A 34 1.56 18.74 -3.37
N TYR A 35 1.64 20.01 -3.75
CA TYR A 35 2.92 20.65 -4.09
C TYR A 35 3.94 20.53 -2.94
N LEU A 36 3.50 20.68 -1.69
CA LEU A 36 4.40 20.59 -0.53
C LEU A 36 4.87 19.16 -0.25
N GLU A 37 4.03 18.16 -0.49
CA GLU A 37 4.43 16.74 -0.41
C GLU A 37 5.43 16.38 -1.51
N ARG A 38 5.25 16.92 -2.72
CA ARG A 38 6.25 16.80 -3.81
C ARG A 38 7.59 17.41 -3.42
N LYS A 39 7.57 18.58 -2.76
CA LYS A 39 8.78 19.22 -2.23
C LYS A 39 9.46 18.35 -1.17
N PHE A 40 8.69 17.76 -0.26
CA PHE A 40 9.21 16.84 0.75
C PHE A 40 9.90 15.64 0.11
N LEU A 41 9.24 14.95 -0.83
CA LEU A 41 9.79 13.80 -1.55
C LEU A 41 11.06 14.18 -2.33
N ASN A 42 11.00 15.27 -3.11
CA ASN A 42 12.16 15.79 -3.85
C ASN A 42 13.33 16.12 -2.91
N GLY A 43 13.04 16.77 -1.78
CA GLY A 43 14.05 17.14 -0.79
C GLY A 43 14.74 15.95 -0.16
N ILE A 44 14.00 14.91 0.26
CA ILE A 44 14.58 13.67 0.79
C ILE A 44 15.55 13.06 -0.24
N ILE A 45 15.10 12.89 -1.48
CA ILE A 45 15.93 12.29 -2.54
C ILE A 45 17.19 13.12 -2.81
N ARG A 46 17.05 14.43 -2.91
CA ARG A 46 18.16 15.35 -3.20
C ARG A 46 19.19 15.39 -2.06
N LEU A 47 18.74 15.32 -0.82
CA LEU A 47 19.60 15.30 0.37
C LEU A 47 20.35 13.98 0.53
N THR A 48 19.65 12.85 0.30
CA THR A 48 20.20 11.52 0.59
C THR A 48 20.92 10.88 -0.59
N LYS A 49 20.61 11.33 -1.82
CA LYS A 49 21.21 10.86 -3.09
C LYS A 49 21.20 9.33 -3.21
N PRO A 50 20.02 8.69 -3.10
CA PRO A 50 19.91 7.24 -3.15
C PRO A 50 20.31 6.73 -4.53
N LYS A 51 20.95 5.56 -4.57
CA LYS A 51 21.33 4.90 -5.83
C LYS A 51 20.24 3.95 -6.32
N LYS A 52 19.66 3.19 -5.41
CA LYS A 52 18.60 2.24 -5.71
C LYS A 52 17.31 2.65 -5.00
N ILE A 53 16.32 3.03 -5.77
CA ILE A 53 15.04 3.52 -5.29
C ILE A 53 13.96 2.53 -5.71
N LEU A 54 13.09 2.17 -4.78
CA LEU A 54 11.88 1.41 -5.03
C LEU A 54 10.66 2.30 -4.81
N GLU A 55 9.68 2.19 -5.69
CA GLU A 55 8.35 2.77 -5.54
C GLU A 55 7.32 1.65 -5.63
N VAL A 56 6.41 1.57 -4.67
CA VAL A 56 5.27 0.65 -4.69
C VAL A 56 3.99 1.48 -4.71
N GLY A 57 3.25 1.35 -5.82
CA GLY A 57 2.12 2.20 -6.18
C GLY A 57 2.54 3.31 -7.13
N VAL A 58 2.11 3.21 -8.39
CA VAL A 58 2.54 4.11 -9.48
C VAL A 58 1.39 4.96 -10.01
N ALA A 59 0.21 4.35 -10.15
CA ALA A 59 -0.97 4.97 -10.74
C ALA A 59 -0.67 5.62 -12.11
N ALA A 60 -0.83 6.92 -12.27
CA ALA A 60 -0.47 7.62 -13.50
C ALA A 60 1.05 7.77 -13.71
N GLY A 61 1.86 7.72 -12.63
CA GLY A 61 3.30 7.94 -12.63
C GLY A 61 3.72 9.33 -12.14
N GLY A 62 2.86 9.99 -11.34
CA GLY A 62 3.15 11.34 -10.81
C GLY A 62 4.36 11.34 -9.88
N SER A 63 4.35 10.49 -8.86
CA SER A 63 5.46 10.30 -7.92
C SER A 63 6.71 9.79 -8.61
N SER A 64 6.57 8.82 -9.53
CA SER A 64 7.68 8.33 -10.35
C SER A 64 8.37 9.45 -11.11
N SER A 65 7.60 10.39 -11.69
CA SER A 65 8.15 11.54 -12.43
C SER A 65 8.94 12.48 -11.53
N ILE A 66 8.47 12.70 -10.28
CA ILE A 66 9.19 13.50 -9.27
C ILE A 66 10.52 12.84 -8.92
N ILE A 67 10.50 11.54 -8.62
CA ILE A 67 11.69 10.78 -8.26
C ILE A 67 12.70 10.80 -9.40
N LEU A 68 12.27 10.47 -10.62
CA LEU A 68 13.11 10.44 -11.81
C LEU A 68 13.72 11.81 -12.12
N ASN A 69 12.93 12.88 -11.98
CA ASN A 69 13.44 14.23 -12.17
C ASN A 69 14.46 14.63 -11.10
N ALA A 70 14.25 14.22 -9.84
CA ALA A 70 15.18 14.45 -8.75
C ALA A 70 16.55 13.78 -8.96
N ILE A 71 16.56 12.58 -9.56
CA ILE A 71 17.78 11.79 -9.78
C ILE A 71 18.41 11.98 -11.17
N LYS A 72 17.82 12.76 -12.08
CA LYS A 72 18.25 12.86 -13.48
C LYS A 72 19.73 13.22 -13.69
N TYR A 73 20.32 13.93 -12.72
CA TYR A 73 21.74 14.33 -12.71
C TYR A 73 22.57 13.57 -11.68
N MET A 74 22.02 12.49 -11.08
CA MET A 74 22.74 11.64 -10.14
C MET A 74 23.32 10.42 -10.88
N ASP A 75 24.63 10.25 -10.77
CA ASP A 75 25.27 9.11 -11.38
C ASP A 75 24.84 7.79 -10.72
N ASN A 76 24.48 6.81 -11.55
CA ASN A 76 24.11 5.46 -11.13
C ASN A 76 22.87 5.36 -10.24
N SER A 77 22.00 6.39 -10.21
CA SER A 77 20.71 6.30 -9.54
C SER A 77 19.67 5.70 -10.48
N ILE A 78 18.89 4.74 -9.97
CA ILE A 78 17.83 4.05 -10.71
C ILE A 78 16.58 3.92 -9.87
N LEU A 79 15.42 4.16 -10.50
CA LEU A 79 14.11 3.92 -9.94
C LEU A 79 13.54 2.60 -10.47
N TYR A 80 13.14 1.72 -9.55
CA TYR A 80 12.30 0.57 -9.79
C TYR A 80 10.90 0.90 -9.27
N SER A 81 9.89 0.78 -10.11
CA SER A 81 8.49 1.05 -9.73
C SER A 81 7.65 -0.21 -9.92
N ILE A 82 6.79 -0.51 -8.95
CA ILE A 82 5.87 -1.64 -8.99
C ILE A 82 4.44 -1.09 -8.89
N ASP A 83 3.54 -1.54 -9.78
CA ASP A 83 2.10 -1.33 -9.64
C ASP A 83 1.36 -2.66 -9.76
N TYR A 84 0.42 -2.89 -8.84
CA TYR A 84 -0.42 -4.09 -8.89
C TYR A 84 -1.24 -4.17 -10.18
N ASN A 85 -1.67 -3.02 -10.70
CA ASN A 85 -2.46 -2.94 -11.93
C ASN A 85 -1.56 -2.67 -13.14
N GLU A 86 -1.82 -3.37 -14.24
CA GLU A 86 -1.21 -3.05 -15.54
C GLU A 86 -1.76 -1.76 -16.13
N LYS A 87 -3.01 -1.43 -15.81
CA LYS A 87 -3.71 -0.26 -16.32
C LYS A 87 -4.00 0.75 -15.23
N PHE A 88 -3.92 2.03 -15.59
CA PHE A 88 -4.27 3.11 -14.69
C PHE A 88 -5.72 2.98 -14.19
N TYR A 89 -5.92 3.03 -12.87
CA TYR A 89 -7.20 2.68 -12.26
C TYR A 89 -8.35 3.62 -12.62
N ARG A 90 -8.07 4.88 -12.97
CA ARG A 90 -9.08 5.86 -13.40
C ARG A 90 -9.38 5.83 -14.90
N ASP A 91 -8.41 5.40 -15.72
CA ASP A 91 -8.57 5.29 -17.17
C ASP A 91 -7.90 4.01 -17.68
N LYS A 92 -8.72 2.99 -17.90
CA LYS A 92 -8.25 1.66 -18.34
C LYS A 92 -7.70 1.64 -19.77
N SER A 93 -7.81 2.74 -20.53
CA SER A 93 -7.15 2.88 -21.84
C SER A 93 -5.66 3.20 -21.71
N LYS A 94 -5.22 3.66 -20.55
CA LYS A 94 -3.83 4.00 -20.23
C LYS A 94 -3.16 2.92 -19.39
N ASP A 95 -1.86 2.74 -19.60
CA ASP A 95 -1.03 1.88 -18.76
C ASP A 95 -0.70 2.57 -17.42
N SER A 96 -0.43 1.80 -16.36
CA SER A 96 0.18 2.35 -15.16
C SER A 96 1.49 3.04 -15.52
N GLY A 97 1.77 4.21 -14.94
CA GLY A 97 2.97 5.01 -15.22
C GLY A 97 3.00 5.70 -16.60
N PHE A 98 1.87 5.79 -17.31
CA PHE A 98 1.80 6.28 -18.68
C PHE A 98 2.40 7.68 -18.87
N ILE A 99 2.28 8.58 -17.89
CA ILE A 99 2.77 9.95 -18.03
C ILE A 99 4.29 10.02 -18.21
N ILE A 100 5.04 9.05 -17.69
CA ILE A 100 6.50 9.04 -17.83
C ILE A 100 6.86 8.88 -19.31
N LYS A 101 6.20 7.97 -20.02
CA LYS A 101 6.42 7.76 -21.47
C LYS A 101 5.89 8.92 -22.30
N GLU A 102 4.71 9.47 -21.95
CA GLU A 102 4.03 10.48 -22.75
C GLU A 102 4.59 11.91 -22.53
N ARG A 103 5.01 12.22 -21.29
CA ARG A 103 5.38 13.60 -20.91
C ARG A 103 6.86 13.76 -20.56
N PHE A 104 7.51 12.69 -20.10
CA PHE A 104 8.90 12.72 -19.60
C PHE A 104 9.77 11.62 -20.21
N PRO A 105 9.73 11.35 -21.55
CA PRO A 105 10.45 10.24 -22.16
C PRO A 105 11.96 10.29 -21.94
N HIS A 106 12.53 11.48 -21.73
CA HIS A 106 13.95 11.67 -21.45
C HIS A 106 14.40 11.12 -20.09
N LEU A 107 13.45 10.83 -19.16
CA LEU A 107 13.72 10.26 -17.84
C LEU A 107 13.73 8.73 -17.82
N LEU A 108 13.24 8.08 -18.89
CA LEU A 108 13.09 6.62 -18.95
C LEU A 108 14.38 5.82 -18.76
N LYS A 109 15.54 6.40 -19.09
CA LYS A 109 16.84 5.73 -18.99
C LYS A 109 17.16 5.24 -17.56
N ASN A 110 16.60 5.88 -16.55
CA ASN A 110 16.83 5.58 -15.13
C ASN A 110 15.62 4.89 -14.49
N HIS A 111 14.69 4.33 -15.29
CA HIS A 111 13.45 3.75 -14.81
C HIS A 111 13.24 2.32 -15.26
N LYS A 112 12.80 1.47 -14.34
CA LYS A 112 12.26 0.13 -14.61
C LYS A 112 10.89 0.02 -13.95
N LEU A 113 9.87 -0.30 -14.74
CA LEU A 113 8.48 -0.43 -14.31
C LEU A 113 8.04 -1.89 -14.40
N TYR A 114 7.48 -2.40 -13.31
CA TYR A 114 6.89 -3.73 -13.17
C TYR A 114 5.40 -3.56 -12.86
N THR A 115 4.54 -4.33 -13.53
CA THR A 115 3.09 -4.25 -13.35
C THR A 115 2.45 -5.63 -13.35
N GLY A 116 1.25 -5.75 -12.77
CA GLY A 116 0.45 -6.96 -12.83
C GLY A 116 0.75 -7.97 -11.72
N GLY A 117 0.85 -7.51 -10.47
CA GLY A 117 0.97 -8.36 -9.31
C GLY A 117 1.54 -7.67 -8.08
N VAL A 118 1.59 -8.41 -6.99
CA VAL A 118 2.17 -7.99 -5.72
C VAL A 118 3.70 -7.83 -5.81
N SER A 119 4.27 -7.03 -4.92
CA SER A 119 5.72 -6.78 -4.88
C SER A 119 6.55 -8.06 -4.83
N ALA A 120 6.08 -9.10 -4.12
CA ALA A 120 6.75 -10.40 -4.02
C ALA A 120 7.09 -11.04 -5.38
N LYS A 121 6.34 -10.74 -6.43
CA LYS A 121 6.55 -11.28 -7.78
C LYS A 121 7.81 -10.74 -8.44
N PHE A 122 8.27 -9.55 -8.04
CA PHE A 122 9.33 -8.81 -8.75
C PHE A 122 10.58 -8.58 -7.89
N MET A 123 10.49 -8.75 -6.55
CA MET A 123 11.58 -8.39 -5.66
C MET A 123 12.88 -9.14 -5.92
N ASP A 124 12.82 -10.41 -6.33
CA ASP A 124 14.02 -11.19 -6.64
C ASP A 124 14.78 -10.64 -7.88
N GLU A 125 14.05 -10.07 -8.87
CA GLU A 125 14.67 -9.42 -10.03
C GLU A 125 15.21 -8.04 -9.67
N ILE A 126 14.47 -7.29 -8.84
CA ILE A 126 14.92 -5.99 -8.34
C ILE A 126 16.16 -6.16 -7.47
N GLY A 127 16.16 -7.16 -6.57
CA GLY A 127 17.28 -7.53 -5.71
C GLY A 127 17.53 -6.58 -4.54
N ASP A 128 18.56 -6.90 -3.77
CA ASP A 128 18.91 -6.26 -2.50
C ASP A 128 19.44 -4.82 -2.65
N ASP A 129 19.83 -4.23 -1.53
CA ASP A 129 20.52 -2.93 -1.42
C ASP A 129 19.65 -1.72 -1.79
N ILE A 130 18.34 -1.77 -1.52
CA ILE A 130 17.45 -0.63 -1.71
C ILE A 130 17.77 0.47 -0.69
N ASP A 131 18.13 1.66 -1.17
CA ASP A 131 18.50 2.82 -0.34
C ASP A 131 17.25 3.58 0.14
N LEU A 132 16.22 3.66 -0.71
CA LEU A 132 14.99 4.40 -0.44
C LEU A 132 13.79 3.67 -1.05
N CYS A 133 12.70 3.56 -0.29
CA CYS A 133 11.43 3.06 -0.79
C CYS A 133 10.31 4.07 -0.53
N LEU A 134 9.47 4.33 -1.56
CA LEU A 134 8.19 5.02 -1.43
C LEU A 134 7.07 3.98 -1.42
N LEU A 135 6.24 3.98 -0.36
CA LEU A 135 5.00 3.22 -0.26
C LEU A 135 3.82 4.17 -0.44
N ASP A 136 3.05 3.97 -1.52
CA ASP A 136 1.87 4.77 -1.87
C ASP A 136 0.85 3.87 -2.57
N THR A 137 0.28 2.90 -1.84
CA THR A 137 -0.56 1.86 -2.42
C THR A 137 -2.06 2.08 -2.14
N MET A 138 -2.76 1.11 -1.58
CA MET A 138 -4.23 1.22 -1.48
C MET A 138 -4.74 1.61 -0.09
N HIS A 139 -3.87 1.98 0.83
CA HIS A 139 -4.17 2.53 2.16
C HIS A 139 -5.10 1.64 3.02
N SER A 140 -5.05 0.34 2.83
CA SER A 140 -5.92 -0.59 3.55
C SER A 140 -5.23 -1.90 3.92
N ASN A 141 -5.65 -2.46 5.07
CA ASN A 141 -5.16 -3.74 5.53
C ASN A 141 -5.76 -4.88 4.68
N PRO A 142 -4.94 -5.86 4.22
CA PRO A 142 -3.55 -6.14 4.60
C PRO A 142 -2.49 -5.50 3.69
N GLY A 143 -2.86 -4.80 2.61
CA GLY A 143 -1.96 -4.36 1.53
C GLY A 143 -0.74 -3.60 2.04
N GLU A 144 -0.93 -2.49 2.73
CA GLU A 144 0.19 -1.65 3.22
C GLU A 144 1.17 -2.42 4.12
N PHE A 145 0.65 -3.26 5.03
CA PHE A 145 1.52 -4.06 5.90
C PHE A 145 2.28 -5.13 5.12
N LEU A 146 1.63 -5.75 4.13
CA LEU A 146 2.28 -6.75 3.28
C LEU A 146 3.30 -6.13 2.35
N ASP A 147 3.01 -4.98 1.76
CA ASP A 147 3.98 -4.27 0.93
C ASP A 147 5.24 -3.96 1.73
N PHE A 148 5.10 -3.45 2.96
CA PHE A 148 6.25 -3.25 3.85
C PHE A 148 7.01 -4.56 4.13
N LEU A 149 6.31 -5.64 4.49
CA LEU A 149 6.95 -6.92 4.82
C LEU A 149 7.63 -7.57 3.59
N MET A 150 7.07 -7.40 2.39
CA MET A 150 7.68 -7.93 1.16
C MET A 150 8.97 -7.21 0.77
N ILE A 151 9.08 -5.91 1.06
CA ILE A 151 10.26 -5.13 0.66
C ILE A 151 11.34 -5.07 1.75
N LEU A 152 10.97 -5.22 3.03
CA LEU A 152 11.88 -5.05 4.16
C LEU A 152 13.18 -5.85 4.05
N PRO A 153 13.18 -7.14 3.64
CA PRO A 153 14.41 -7.93 3.52
C PRO A 153 15.41 -7.41 2.49
N TYR A 154 14.96 -6.61 1.52
CA TYR A 154 15.77 -6.08 0.43
C TYR A 154 16.29 -4.67 0.71
N MET A 155 15.88 -4.08 1.85
CA MET A 155 16.31 -2.75 2.25
C MET A 155 17.71 -2.78 2.86
N LYS A 156 18.51 -1.78 2.56
CA LYS A 156 19.79 -1.56 3.24
C LYS A 156 19.60 -1.21 4.71
N LYS A 157 20.67 -1.37 5.48
CA LYS A 157 20.77 -0.74 6.79
C LYS A 157 20.68 0.78 6.66
N ASN A 158 19.95 1.41 7.57
CA ASN A 158 19.67 2.87 7.54
C ASN A 158 19.00 3.33 6.23
N ALA A 159 18.37 2.44 5.47
CA ALA A 159 17.56 2.83 4.32
C ALA A 159 16.36 3.67 4.75
N ILE A 160 15.79 4.38 3.81
CA ILE A 160 14.67 5.27 4.07
C ILE A 160 13.39 4.68 3.48
N ILE A 161 12.34 4.60 4.32
CA ILE A 161 10.98 4.33 3.83
C ILE A 161 10.18 5.62 3.93
N ILE A 162 9.56 6.00 2.81
CA ILE A 162 8.61 7.10 2.73
C ILE A 162 7.22 6.50 2.62
N ILE A 163 6.29 6.97 3.46
CA ILE A 163 4.88 6.58 3.42
C ILE A 163 4.06 7.81 3.07
N HIS A 164 3.25 7.70 2.01
CA HIS A 164 2.30 8.73 1.61
C HIS A 164 0.93 8.49 2.25
N ASP A 165 0.09 9.52 2.26
CA ASP A 165 -1.29 9.47 2.79
C ASP A 165 -1.41 8.94 4.24
N ILE A 166 -0.46 9.27 5.11
CA ILE A 166 -0.37 8.77 6.50
C ILE A 166 -1.67 8.99 7.28
N PHE A 167 -2.38 10.08 7.02
CA PHE A 167 -3.61 10.44 7.74
C PHE A 167 -4.89 10.11 6.99
N VAL A 168 -4.82 9.59 5.77
CA VAL A 168 -5.99 9.18 4.98
C VAL A 168 -6.62 7.92 5.56
N ALA A 169 -5.80 6.97 5.98
CA ALA A 169 -6.25 5.72 6.59
C ALA A 169 -5.50 5.40 7.88
N SER A 170 -6.22 4.77 8.83
CA SER A 170 -5.61 4.30 10.07
C SER A 170 -4.49 3.29 9.83
N THR A 171 -4.56 2.52 8.76
CA THR A 171 -3.54 1.53 8.38
C THR A 171 -2.18 2.18 8.17
N ASN A 172 -2.11 3.27 7.39
CA ASN A 172 -0.86 3.98 7.12
C ASN A 172 -0.28 4.64 8.38
N LEU A 173 -1.16 5.23 9.21
CA LEU A 173 -0.73 5.82 10.48
C LEU A 173 -0.18 4.76 11.44
N ILE A 174 -0.82 3.60 11.52
CA ILE A 174 -0.37 2.47 12.35
C ILE A 174 0.99 1.98 11.84
N LEU A 175 1.12 1.74 10.54
CA LEU A 175 2.37 1.30 9.93
C LEU A 175 3.50 2.30 10.19
N PHE A 176 3.29 3.58 9.88
CA PHE A 176 4.26 4.64 10.13
C PHE A 176 4.68 4.71 11.59
N SER A 177 3.73 4.54 12.51
CA SER A 177 3.99 4.58 13.96
C SER A 177 4.77 3.35 14.45
N ALA A 178 4.45 2.17 13.90
CA ALA A 178 5.04 0.90 14.32
C ALA A 178 6.47 0.68 13.82
N ILE A 179 6.79 1.09 12.58
CA ILE A 179 8.13 0.91 12.01
C ILE A 179 9.16 1.62 12.90
N ARG A 180 10.23 0.91 13.27
CA ARG A 180 11.33 1.44 14.07
C ARG A 180 12.29 2.25 13.23
N GLY A 181 12.72 3.37 13.79
CA GLY A 181 13.65 4.29 13.15
C GLY A 181 13.42 5.76 13.50
N GLU A 182 14.29 6.61 13.00
CA GLU A 182 14.13 8.06 13.10
C GLU A 182 13.04 8.52 12.14
N LYS A 183 12.02 9.21 12.67
CA LYS A 183 10.83 9.60 11.90
C LYS A 183 10.79 11.08 11.61
N ILE A 184 10.46 11.40 10.36
CA ILE A 184 10.22 12.76 9.87
C ILE A 184 8.80 12.77 9.33
N LEU A 185 7.92 13.53 9.96
CA LEU A 185 6.53 13.64 9.55
C LEU A 185 6.27 15.05 9.01
N PHE A 186 5.69 15.12 7.81
CA PHE A 186 5.27 16.35 7.20
C PHE A 186 3.76 16.37 6.97
N LYS A 187 3.12 17.41 7.48
CA LYS A 187 1.71 17.71 7.25
C LYS A 187 1.58 19.20 6.93
N ASP A 188 0.96 19.52 5.79
CA ASP A 188 0.66 20.88 5.43
C ASP A 188 -0.35 21.50 6.41
N LYS A 189 0.08 22.54 7.13
CA LYS A 189 -0.74 23.25 8.13
C LYS A 189 -1.93 23.98 7.49
N ASN A 190 -1.84 24.31 6.20
CA ASN A 190 -2.91 24.99 5.46
C ASN A 190 -4.01 24.04 4.98
N GLN A 191 -3.82 22.74 5.13
CA GLN A 191 -4.78 21.70 4.73
C GLN A 191 -5.41 21.00 5.93
N ILE A 192 -5.84 21.78 6.93
CA ILE A 192 -6.37 21.27 8.22
C ILE A 192 -7.54 20.26 8.05
N PHE A 193 -8.30 20.37 6.98
CA PHE A 193 -9.46 19.49 6.70
C PHE A 193 -9.18 18.35 5.71
N LYS A 194 -7.96 18.27 5.15
CA LYS A 194 -7.56 17.17 4.26
C LYS A 194 -6.63 16.25 5.03
N ASN A 195 -7.00 14.98 5.14
CA ASN A 195 -6.25 13.96 5.86
C ASN A 195 -5.06 13.43 5.03
N TYR A 196 -4.29 14.33 4.42
CA TYR A 196 -3.06 13.98 3.73
C TYR A 196 -1.89 14.00 4.71
N GLY A 197 -0.75 13.52 4.27
CA GLY A 197 0.50 13.61 4.99
C GLY A 197 1.52 12.65 4.42
N ILE A 198 2.75 13.07 4.41
CA ILE A 198 3.88 12.28 3.97
C ILE A 198 4.90 12.21 5.10
N GLY A 199 5.54 11.06 5.26
CA GLY A 199 6.60 10.93 6.25
C GLY A 199 7.68 10.00 5.77
N ALA A 200 8.86 10.17 6.33
CA ALA A 200 10.02 9.33 6.09
C ALA A 200 10.50 8.70 7.39
N ILE A 201 11.01 7.48 7.31
CA ILE A 201 11.58 6.73 8.41
C ILE A 201 12.96 6.28 7.97
N ILE A 202 14.00 6.71 8.69
CA ILE A 202 15.35 6.14 8.56
C ILE A 202 15.35 4.89 9.41
N LEU A 203 15.42 3.72 8.78
CA LEU A 203 15.28 2.43 9.45
C LEU A 203 16.40 2.19 10.46
N ASP A 204 16.06 1.65 11.62
CA ASP A 204 17.05 1.16 12.59
C ASP A 204 17.86 -0.01 12.01
N ASP A 205 19.14 -0.12 12.36
CA ASP A 205 20.05 -1.18 11.91
C ASP A 205 19.56 -2.59 12.29
N ASN A 206 18.85 -2.72 13.37
CA ASN A 206 18.34 -3.98 13.92
C ASN A 206 16.84 -4.19 13.66
N ILE A 207 16.27 -3.54 12.64
CA ILE A 207 14.84 -3.60 12.36
C ILE A 207 14.32 -5.03 12.15
N MET A 208 15.16 -5.93 11.64
CA MET A 208 14.81 -7.33 11.42
C MET A 208 14.59 -8.11 12.72
N ASP A 209 15.16 -7.67 13.83
CA ASP A 209 14.95 -8.30 15.16
C ASP A 209 13.49 -8.12 15.65
N PHE A 210 12.76 -7.17 15.07
CA PHE A 210 11.38 -6.84 15.41
C PHE A 210 10.37 -7.24 14.35
N VAL A 211 10.78 -8.03 13.38
CA VAL A 211 9.94 -8.38 12.23
C VAL A 211 8.63 -9.07 12.63
N PHE A 212 8.66 -9.89 13.69
CA PHE A 212 7.47 -10.57 14.19
C PHE A 212 6.39 -9.57 14.67
N ASP A 213 6.80 -8.44 15.26
CA ASP A 213 5.87 -7.38 15.66
C ASP A 213 5.11 -6.80 14.45
N TYR A 214 5.78 -6.68 13.29
CA TYR A 214 5.15 -6.21 12.06
C TYR A 214 4.20 -7.25 11.46
N PHE A 215 4.54 -8.53 11.53
CA PHE A 215 3.60 -9.59 11.15
C PHE A 215 2.36 -9.60 12.05
N PHE A 216 2.50 -9.19 13.31
CA PHE A 216 1.37 -9.10 14.23
C PHE A 216 0.34 -8.04 13.80
N LEU A 217 0.73 -7.00 13.05
CA LEU A 217 -0.19 -6.01 12.49
C LEU A 217 -1.18 -6.63 11.50
N LEU A 218 -0.83 -7.75 10.86
CA LEU A 218 -1.73 -8.49 9.98
C LEU A 218 -2.91 -9.15 10.71
N LYS A 219 -2.92 -9.17 12.05
CA LYS A 219 -4.09 -9.59 12.85
C LYS A 219 -5.20 -8.55 12.87
N LEU A 220 -4.94 -7.32 12.46
CA LEU A 220 -5.97 -6.32 12.27
C LEU A 220 -6.93 -6.78 11.15
N ASN A 221 -8.19 -6.37 11.23
CA ASN A 221 -9.22 -6.79 10.28
C ASN A 221 -8.82 -6.48 8.84
N TRP A 222 -8.87 -7.49 7.99
CA TRP A 222 -8.61 -7.31 6.57
C TRP A 222 -9.82 -6.69 5.88
N ASN A 223 -9.58 -5.69 5.04
CA ASN A 223 -10.62 -5.02 4.28
C ASN A 223 -10.98 -5.78 3.00
N TYR A 224 -10.07 -6.62 2.51
CA TYR A 224 -10.23 -7.45 1.32
C TYR A 224 -9.40 -8.74 1.42
N MET A 225 -9.74 -9.73 0.61
CA MET A 225 -8.94 -10.94 0.47
C MET A 225 -7.98 -10.80 -0.70
N ILE A 226 -6.76 -11.22 -0.48
CA ILE A 226 -5.73 -11.36 -1.50
C ILE A 226 -6.02 -12.62 -2.31
N SER A 227 -5.67 -12.62 -3.61
CA SER A 227 -5.81 -13.79 -4.47
C SER A 227 -4.94 -14.95 -4.00
N ASP A 228 -5.35 -16.17 -4.29
CA ASP A 228 -4.57 -17.37 -3.91
C ASP A 228 -3.20 -17.38 -4.62
N GLU A 229 -3.14 -16.88 -5.87
CA GLU A 229 -1.91 -16.73 -6.63
C GLU A 229 -0.94 -15.76 -5.95
N ASP A 230 -1.41 -14.58 -5.55
CA ASP A 230 -0.58 -13.59 -4.86
C ASP A 230 -0.09 -14.10 -3.50
N ILE A 231 -0.94 -14.82 -2.76
CA ILE A 231 -0.56 -15.46 -1.49
C ILE A 231 0.59 -16.45 -1.71
N GLU A 232 0.57 -17.23 -2.79
CA GLU A 232 1.66 -18.15 -3.10
C GLU A 232 3.00 -17.41 -3.36
N TYR A 233 2.98 -16.30 -4.11
CA TYR A 233 4.18 -15.46 -4.29
C TYR A 233 4.68 -14.90 -2.96
N ILE A 234 3.79 -14.38 -2.12
CA ILE A 234 4.14 -13.83 -0.80
C ILE A 234 4.75 -14.91 0.10
N ILE A 235 4.13 -16.11 0.17
CA ILE A 235 4.66 -17.22 0.98
C ILE A 235 6.06 -17.62 0.51
N LYS A 236 6.28 -17.74 -0.80
CA LYS A 236 7.60 -18.10 -1.36
C LYS A 236 8.67 -17.07 -0.97
N LEU A 237 8.35 -15.78 -1.08
CA LEU A 237 9.26 -14.72 -0.66
C LEU A 237 9.52 -14.78 0.84
N PHE A 238 8.48 -14.94 1.66
CA PHE A 238 8.63 -15.00 3.11
C PHE A 238 9.44 -16.22 3.56
N GLN A 239 9.24 -17.40 2.94
CA GLN A 239 10.06 -18.60 3.22
C GLN A 239 11.55 -18.40 2.91
N LYS A 240 11.89 -17.52 2.00
CA LYS A 240 13.28 -17.20 1.65
C LYS A 240 13.95 -16.30 2.68
N HIS A 241 13.19 -15.40 3.32
CA HIS A 241 13.75 -14.28 4.08
C HIS A 241 13.40 -14.29 5.58
N TYR A 242 12.36 -15.01 5.98
CA TYR A 242 11.89 -15.04 7.37
C TYR A 242 11.97 -16.44 7.95
N ASP A 243 12.04 -16.53 9.28
CA ASP A 243 12.05 -17.81 9.96
C ASP A 243 10.73 -18.57 9.78
N LYS A 244 10.81 -19.89 9.99
CA LYS A 244 9.68 -20.81 9.78
C LYS A 244 8.46 -20.45 10.63
N ASP A 245 8.67 -20.06 11.88
CA ASP A 245 7.55 -19.81 12.82
C ASP A 245 6.80 -18.52 12.39
N THR A 246 7.52 -17.51 11.93
CA THR A 246 6.95 -16.28 11.35
C THR A 246 6.12 -16.57 10.09
N VAL A 247 6.61 -17.44 9.21
CA VAL A 247 5.88 -17.82 7.99
C VAL A 247 4.63 -18.65 8.34
N GLU A 248 4.72 -19.60 9.27
CA GLU A 248 3.57 -20.38 9.74
C GLU A 248 2.51 -19.48 10.40
N PHE A 249 2.95 -18.45 11.15
CA PHE A 249 2.05 -17.44 11.71
C PHE A 249 1.30 -16.68 10.61
N PHE A 250 1.99 -16.26 9.55
CA PHE A 250 1.35 -15.61 8.40
C PHE A 250 0.31 -16.52 7.74
N ILE A 251 0.67 -17.78 7.45
CA ILE A 251 -0.25 -18.75 6.84
C ILE A 251 -1.50 -18.94 7.70
N LYS A 252 -1.35 -18.99 9.02
CA LYS A 252 -2.46 -19.08 9.95
C LYS A 252 -3.38 -17.86 9.84
N ILE A 253 -2.83 -16.64 9.81
CA ILE A 253 -3.62 -15.40 9.64
C ILE A 253 -4.38 -15.43 8.32
N VAL A 254 -3.75 -15.83 7.21
CA VAL A 254 -4.39 -15.95 5.90
C VAL A 254 -5.60 -16.88 5.98
N ASN A 255 -5.44 -18.06 6.60
CA ASN A 255 -6.51 -19.06 6.71
C ASN A 255 -7.65 -18.58 7.61
N GLU A 256 -7.35 -17.88 8.71
CA GLU A 256 -8.36 -17.28 9.59
C GLU A 256 -9.18 -16.23 8.81
N ASN A 257 -8.54 -15.34 8.05
CA ASN A 257 -9.23 -14.34 7.25
C ASN A 257 -10.02 -14.97 6.10
N LYS A 258 -9.48 -15.94 5.36
CA LYS A 258 -10.23 -16.66 4.31
C LYS A 258 -11.54 -17.24 4.86
N LYS A 259 -11.47 -17.87 6.04
CA LYS A 259 -12.64 -18.43 6.71
C LYS A 259 -13.65 -17.35 7.07
N GLU A 260 -13.20 -16.24 7.64
CA GLU A 260 -14.08 -15.13 8.00
C GLU A 260 -14.76 -14.49 6.78
N PHE A 261 -14.02 -14.21 5.71
CA PHE A 261 -14.57 -13.68 4.46
C PHE A 261 -15.61 -14.62 3.84
N TYR A 262 -15.33 -15.91 3.82
CA TYR A 262 -16.26 -16.92 3.32
C TYR A 262 -17.57 -16.91 4.11
N LEU A 263 -17.48 -16.88 5.46
CA LEU A 263 -18.64 -16.85 6.34
C LEU A 263 -19.45 -15.57 6.17
N ASN A 264 -18.79 -14.43 6.11
CA ASN A 264 -19.43 -13.13 5.91
C ASN A 264 -20.15 -13.08 4.55
N LYS A 265 -19.58 -13.67 3.50
CA LYS A 265 -20.23 -13.79 2.18
C LYS A 265 -21.50 -14.65 2.27
N ILE A 266 -21.43 -15.84 2.88
CA ILE A 266 -22.59 -16.71 3.07
C ILE A 266 -23.68 -15.99 3.87
N LEU A 267 -23.31 -15.31 4.97
CA LEU A 267 -24.23 -14.57 5.81
C LEU A 267 -24.92 -13.47 5.03
N SER A 268 -24.16 -12.64 4.30
CA SER A 268 -24.67 -11.54 3.46
C SER A 268 -25.68 -12.04 2.41
N ASP A 269 -25.33 -13.10 1.67
CA ASP A 269 -26.18 -13.64 0.61
C ASP A 269 -27.48 -14.24 1.14
N ASN A 270 -27.43 -14.88 2.31
CA ASN A 270 -28.64 -15.41 2.96
C ASN A 270 -29.49 -14.30 3.59
N ILE A 271 -28.90 -13.27 4.16
CA ILE A 271 -29.65 -12.08 4.64
C ILE A 271 -30.41 -11.42 3.48
N LYS A 272 -29.78 -11.29 2.29
CA LYS A 272 -30.47 -10.76 1.09
C LYS A 272 -31.70 -11.61 0.72
N LYS A 273 -31.57 -12.97 0.79
CA LYS A 273 -32.69 -13.89 0.54
C LYS A 273 -33.80 -13.73 1.61
N ILE A 274 -33.43 -13.68 2.88
CA ILE A 274 -34.37 -13.47 4.02
C ILE A 274 -35.12 -12.15 3.80
N ASN A 275 -34.44 -11.08 3.44
CA ASN A 275 -35.04 -9.76 3.20
C ASN A 275 -36.05 -9.79 2.03
N LYS A 276 -35.72 -10.52 0.93
CA LYS A 276 -36.66 -10.69 -0.18
C LYS A 276 -37.93 -11.41 0.25
N ILE A 277 -37.82 -12.49 1.04
CA ILE A 277 -38.99 -13.24 1.55
C ILE A 277 -39.79 -12.34 2.54
N ALA A 278 -39.10 -11.68 3.46
CA ALA A 278 -39.74 -10.81 4.45
C ALA A 278 -40.52 -9.66 3.81
N TRP A 279 -40.11 -9.18 2.63
CA TRP A 279 -40.81 -8.11 1.91
C TRP A 279 -42.29 -8.42 1.64
N TRP A 280 -42.64 -9.68 1.46
CA TRP A 280 -44.01 -10.15 1.20
C TRP A 280 -44.89 -10.21 2.47
N ILE A 281 -44.34 -9.98 3.68
CA ILE A 281 -45.09 -9.95 4.92
C ILE A 281 -45.70 -8.55 5.08
N PRO A 282 -47.03 -8.43 5.10
CA PRO A 282 -47.72 -7.13 5.00
C PRO A 282 -47.56 -6.23 6.25
N PHE A 283 -47.38 -6.86 7.43
CA PHE A 283 -47.29 -6.11 8.68
C PHE A 283 -45.84 -5.87 9.10
N ARG A 284 -45.45 -4.61 9.31
CA ARG A 284 -44.05 -4.22 9.63
C ARG A 284 -43.50 -4.98 10.84
N LYS A 285 -44.20 -5.01 11.96
CA LYS A 285 -43.75 -5.69 13.19
C LYS A 285 -43.50 -7.19 12.94
N THR A 286 -44.45 -7.86 12.26
CA THR A 286 -44.34 -9.29 11.94
C THR A 286 -43.15 -9.56 10.98
N ARG A 287 -42.94 -8.69 10.02
CA ARG A 287 -41.82 -8.73 9.07
C ARG A 287 -40.48 -8.57 9.78
N ASP A 288 -40.35 -7.61 10.68
CA ASP A 288 -39.11 -7.35 11.41
C ASP A 288 -38.80 -8.51 12.36
N ASN A 289 -39.79 -9.04 13.09
CA ASN A 289 -39.65 -10.23 13.94
C ASN A 289 -39.23 -11.49 13.10
N PHE A 290 -39.79 -11.65 11.90
CA PHE A 290 -39.39 -12.76 10.99
C PHE A 290 -37.93 -12.61 10.58
N ARG A 291 -37.47 -11.43 10.16
CA ARG A 291 -36.10 -11.15 9.79
C ARG A 291 -35.14 -11.48 10.92
N GLU A 292 -35.39 -10.92 12.09
CA GLU A 292 -34.54 -11.11 13.27
C GLU A 292 -34.40 -12.57 13.64
N ARG A 293 -35.52 -13.30 13.73
CA ARG A 293 -35.50 -14.73 14.01
C ARG A 293 -34.70 -15.51 12.99
N LYS A 294 -34.93 -15.28 11.68
CA LYS A 294 -34.24 -16.02 10.62
C LYS A 294 -32.76 -15.71 10.54
N ILE A 295 -32.37 -14.46 10.80
CA ILE A 295 -30.94 -14.07 10.85
C ILE A 295 -30.27 -14.74 12.06
N ASN A 296 -30.91 -14.79 13.23
CA ASN A 296 -30.36 -15.42 14.40
C ASN A 296 -30.22 -16.95 14.23
N GLU A 297 -31.24 -17.62 13.67
CA GLU A 297 -31.18 -19.05 13.30
C GLU A 297 -29.99 -19.33 12.36
N LEU A 298 -29.73 -18.46 11.38
CA LEU A 298 -28.64 -18.56 10.45
C LEU A 298 -27.26 -18.38 11.12
N LYS A 299 -27.11 -17.36 11.97
CA LYS A 299 -25.88 -17.12 12.73
C LYS A 299 -25.52 -18.34 13.59
N ASN A 300 -26.47 -18.86 14.36
CA ASN A 300 -26.26 -20.03 15.21
C ASN A 300 -25.82 -21.26 14.38
N LYS A 301 -26.45 -21.52 13.23
CA LYS A 301 -26.06 -22.62 12.34
C LYS A 301 -24.66 -22.44 11.75
N LEU A 302 -24.24 -21.22 11.45
CA LEU A 302 -22.90 -20.93 10.93
C LEU A 302 -21.86 -21.10 12.05
N GLU A 303 -22.14 -20.65 13.27
CA GLU A 303 -21.27 -20.85 14.43
C GLU A 303 -21.08 -22.36 14.77
N GLU A 304 -22.15 -23.14 14.72
CA GLU A 304 -22.05 -24.60 14.90
C GLU A 304 -21.18 -25.24 13.81
N LYS A 305 -21.39 -24.89 12.53
CA LYS A 305 -20.55 -25.39 11.44
C LYS A 305 -19.07 -25.07 11.65
N ILE A 306 -18.76 -23.86 12.12
CA ILE A 306 -17.39 -23.42 12.41
C ILE A 306 -16.73 -24.30 13.47
N LYS A 307 -17.48 -24.71 14.52
CA LYS A 307 -16.95 -25.57 15.58
C LYS A 307 -16.58 -26.99 15.11
N TYR A 308 -17.27 -27.48 14.09
CA TYR A 308 -17.09 -28.84 13.58
C TYR A 308 -16.24 -28.93 12.30
N THR A 309 -15.95 -27.85 11.64
CA THR A 309 -15.05 -27.83 10.47
C THR A 309 -13.62 -27.59 10.94
N LYS A 310 -12.89 -28.71 11.18
CA LYS A 310 -11.42 -28.64 11.24
C LYS A 310 -10.94 -28.31 9.83
N ILE A 311 -10.60 -27.04 9.61
CA ILE A 311 -9.86 -26.58 8.43
C ILE A 311 -8.46 -26.22 8.90
#